data_c1740bc134c1e4f4c26435af0c3a1685
#
_entry.id   c1740bc134c1e4f4c26435af0c3a1685
#
_cell.length_a   1.000
_cell.length_b   1.000
_cell.length_c   1.000
_cell.angle_alpha   90.00
_cell.angle_beta   90.00
_cell.angle_gamma   90.00
#
_symmetry.space_group_name_H-M   'P 1'
#
loop_
_entity.id
_entity.type
_entity.pdbx_description
1 polymer ?
#
loop_
_entity_poly.entity_id
_entity_poly.type
_entity_poly.pdbx_seq_one_letter_code
_entity_poly.pdbx_strand_id
1 'polypeptide(L)'
;MRNAAQLFLMFITILTLPAIAGAQVYAGGDAPRRGSFEAAGGGMFAPGFDMGSVTAELTRSTPTETFDLFTSDSEVSGFPGAFVRLGYYLSESVSVEGGFRYARPTLSVRLSGDAESAPDVTADETVSHYLFEGSALWHLRDLSFASGSAIPYLSGGAGYLRELHEGNQLVETGQEYHALAGVNFWLGSGQHRFGLRFEGGMSARKKGFDPDDSLRMLPVVFGGVSYLF
;
A
#
# COMPACT_ATOMS: atom_id res chain seq x y z
N MET A 1 7.06 17.07 -2.20
CA MET A 1 5.65 17.42 -1.98
C MET A 1 4.84 17.78 -3.26
N ARG A 2 5.44 18.29 -4.36
CA ARG A 2 4.70 18.59 -5.62
C ARG A 2 4.22 17.37 -6.40
N ASN A 3 4.88 16.23 -6.28
CA ASN A 3 4.58 15.01 -7.08
C ASN A 3 3.39 14.19 -6.53
N ALA A 4 3.16 14.21 -5.22
CA ALA A 4 2.02 13.49 -4.60
C ALA A 4 0.67 14.11 -4.95
N ALA A 5 0.61 15.45 -5.05
CA ALA A 5 -0.60 16.15 -5.47
C ALA A 5 -0.94 15.89 -6.95
N GLN A 6 0.06 15.75 -7.81
CA GLN A 6 -0.15 15.42 -9.23
C GLN A 6 -0.64 13.97 -9.43
N LEU A 7 -0.13 13.02 -8.65
CA LEU A 7 -0.62 11.64 -8.67
C LEU A 7 -2.06 11.54 -8.16
N PHE A 8 -2.40 12.28 -7.10
CA PHE A 8 -3.77 12.33 -6.58
C PHE A 8 -4.75 12.97 -7.57
N LEU A 9 -4.33 14.04 -8.27
CA LEU A 9 -5.14 14.66 -9.32
C LEU A 9 -5.32 13.73 -10.53
N MET A 10 -4.30 12.97 -10.91
CA MET A 10 -4.36 11.99 -11.99
C MET A 10 -5.29 10.82 -11.65
N PHE A 11 -5.36 10.41 -10.38
CA PHE A 11 -6.26 9.37 -9.91
C PHE A 11 -7.73 9.82 -9.94
N ILE A 12 -8.01 11.08 -9.56
CA ILE A 12 -9.35 11.69 -9.67
C ILE A 12 -9.77 11.79 -11.14
N THR A 13 -8.85 12.10 -12.05
CA THR A 13 -9.15 12.23 -13.49
C THR A 13 -9.47 10.87 -14.13
N ILE A 14 -8.86 9.76 -13.65
CA ILE A 14 -9.18 8.41 -14.13
C ILE A 14 -10.57 7.97 -13.66
N LEU A 15 -11.00 8.40 -12.47
CA LEU A 15 -12.36 8.14 -11.96
C LEU A 15 -13.45 8.93 -12.69
N THR A 16 -13.10 10.03 -13.41
CA THR A 16 -14.03 10.88 -14.16
C THR A 16 -14.06 10.58 -15.65
N LEU A 17 -13.37 9.54 -16.15
CA LEU A 17 -13.53 9.10 -17.53
C LEU A 17 -14.98 8.68 -17.73
N PRO A 18 -15.75 9.36 -18.62
CA PRO A 18 -17.12 8.96 -18.90
C PRO A 18 -17.08 7.53 -19.44
N ALA A 19 -17.91 6.68 -18.87
CA ALA A 19 -18.13 5.32 -19.35
C ALA A 19 -18.75 5.37 -20.76
N ILE A 20 -17.93 5.67 -21.76
CA ILE A 20 -18.24 5.54 -23.18
C ILE A 20 -17.59 4.27 -23.68
N ALA A 21 -18.12 3.16 -23.24
CA ALA A 21 -18.07 1.93 -23.99
C ALA A 21 -19.42 1.25 -23.72
N GLY A 22 -20.28 1.23 -24.72
CA GLY A 22 -21.53 0.49 -24.69
C GLY A 22 -21.31 -1.01 -24.70
N ALA A 23 -20.62 -1.51 -23.66
CA ALA A 23 -20.79 -2.88 -23.24
C ALA A 23 -22.15 -2.91 -22.56
N GLN A 24 -23.12 -3.57 -23.18
CA GLN A 24 -24.33 -3.98 -22.47
C GLN A 24 -23.92 -4.89 -21.33
N VAL A 25 -23.54 -4.28 -20.22
CA VAL A 25 -23.39 -4.99 -18.96
C VAL A 25 -24.82 -5.38 -18.56
N TYR A 26 -25.08 -6.66 -18.53
CA TYR A 26 -26.37 -7.22 -18.15
C TYR A 26 -26.86 -6.56 -16.86
N ALA A 27 -27.93 -5.77 -16.99
CA ALA A 27 -28.61 -5.16 -15.86
C ALA A 27 -29.16 -6.28 -14.95
N GLY A 28 -28.80 -6.25 -13.67
CA GLY A 28 -29.47 -7.08 -12.68
C GLY A 28 -28.61 -8.10 -11.95
N GLY A 29 -27.34 -7.85 -11.72
CA GLY A 29 -26.56 -8.65 -10.77
C GLY A 29 -26.99 -8.32 -9.33
N ASP A 30 -27.55 -9.30 -8.61
CA ASP A 30 -27.80 -9.15 -7.16
C ASP A 30 -26.50 -8.73 -6.47
N ALA A 31 -26.48 -7.55 -5.86
CA ALA A 31 -25.32 -7.11 -5.05
C ALA A 31 -25.02 -8.14 -3.95
N PRO A 32 -23.76 -8.23 -3.44
CA PRO A 32 -23.42 -9.14 -2.35
C PRO A 32 -24.38 -8.97 -1.20
N ARG A 33 -24.83 -10.09 -0.60
CA ARG A 33 -25.80 -10.11 0.48
C ARG A 33 -25.12 -10.44 1.81
N ARG A 34 -25.81 -10.20 2.90
CA ARG A 34 -25.39 -10.68 4.20
C ARG A 34 -25.10 -12.19 4.16
N GLY A 35 -23.96 -12.61 4.69
CA GLY A 35 -23.55 -14.00 4.74
C GLY A 35 -22.71 -14.44 3.53
N SER A 36 -22.56 -13.62 2.48
CA SER A 36 -21.68 -13.94 1.36
C SER A 36 -20.23 -13.86 1.77
N PHE A 37 -19.40 -14.70 1.17
CA PHE A 37 -17.94 -14.63 1.25
C PHE A 37 -17.37 -14.10 -0.07
N GLU A 38 -16.26 -13.36 0.03
CA GLU A 38 -15.51 -12.86 -1.11
C GLU A 38 -14.04 -13.25 -0.93
N ALA A 39 -13.44 -13.86 -1.95
CA ALA A 39 -12.01 -14.02 -2.03
C ALA A 39 -11.45 -13.06 -3.09
N ALA A 40 -10.41 -12.33 -2.77
CA ALA A 40 -9.77 -11.39 -3.69
C ALA A 40 -8.26 -11.61 -3.74
N GLY A 41 -7.64 -11.32 -4.88
CA GLY A 41 -6.19 -11.37 -5.04
C GLY A 41 -5.72 -10.59 -6.25
N GLY A 42 -4.50 -10.10 -6.19
CA GLY A 42 -3.95 -9.28 -7.25
C GLY A 42 -2.61 -8.65 -6.94
N GLY A 43 -2.31 -7.57 -7.67
CA GLY A 43 -1.11 -6.77 -7.53
C GLY A 43 -1.35 -5.48 -6.75
N MET A 44 -0.29 -4.99 -6.14
CA MET A 44 -0.24 -3.68 -5.50
C MET A 44 1.00 -2.92 -5.93
N PHE A 45 0.97 -1.61 -5.75
CA PHE A 45 2.14 -0.76 -5.91
C PHE A 45 2.14 0.33 -4.83
N ALA A 46 3.33 0.56 -4.26
CA ALA A 46 3.61 1.71 -3.42
C ALA A 46 4.84 2.46 -4.00
N PRO A 47 4.81 3.79 -4.06
CA PRO A 47 5.98 4.57 -4.48
C PRO A 47 7.10 4.46 -3.45
N GLY A 48 8.32 4.73 -3.91
CA GLY A 48 9.48 4.87 -3.04
C GLY A 48 9.37 6.10 -2.15
N PHE A 49 10.18 6.10 -1.13
CA PHE A 49 10.27 7.20 -0.18
C PHE A 49 11.69 7.36 0.37
N ASP A 50 12.01 8.59 0.67
CA ASP A 50 13.25 8.97 1.33
C ASP A 50 13.12 8.76 2.85
N MET A 51 14.09 8.10 3.46
CA MET A 51 14.16 7.88 4.91
C MET A 51 14.94 8.99 5.62
N GLY A 52 15.55 9.88 4.86
CA GLY A 52 16.34 11.01 5.37
C GLY A 52 17.83 10.77 5.36
N SER A 53 18.53 11.78 5.84
CA SER A 53 19.99 11.84 5.89
C SER A 53 20.45 11.98 7.34
N VAL A 54 21.48 11.24 7.70
CA VAL A 54 22.13 11.30 9.01
C VAL A 54 23.61 11.55 8.81
N THR A 55 24.13 12.60 9.48
CA THR A 55 25.56 12.89 9.49
C THR A 55 26.19 12.32 10.74
N ALA A 56 27.21 11.50 10.58
CA ALA A 56 28.03 11.02 11.68
C ALA A 56 29.05 12.08 12.06
N GLU A 57 29.03 12.52 13.33
CA GLU A 57 29.93 13.53 13.85
C GLU A 57 30.90 12.94 14.87
N LEU A 58 32.16 13.37 14.84
CA LEU A 58 33.14 13.09 15.88
C LEU A 58 33.38 14.34 16.72
N THR A 59 33.17 14.23 18.03
CA THR A 59 33.51 15.31 19.00
C THR A 59 34.93 15.15 19.51
N ARG A 60 35.79 16.11 19.25
CA ARG A 60 37.11 16.16 19.86
C ARG A 60 37.02 16.69 21.31
N SER A 61 37.82 16.11 22.20
CA SER A 61 37.73 16.40 23.63
C SER A 61 38.37 17.72 24.07
N THR A 62 38.89 18.56 23.13
CA THR A 62 39.44 19.90 23.43
C THR A 62 39.65 20.72 22.16
N PRO A 63 39.16 21.96 22.12
CA PRO A 63 37.87 22.46 22.56
C PRO A 63 36.76 21.98 21.64
N THR A 64 35.54 22.02 22.05
CA THR A 64 34.29 21.53 21.47
C THR A 64 34.10 21.76 19.94
N GLU A 65 34.97 21.22 19.10
CA GLU A 65 34.78 21.20 17.66
C GLU A 65 34.26 19.81 17.28
N THR A 66 33.04 19.78 16.73
CA THR A 66 32.53 18.63 16.01
C THR A 66 32.98 18.71 14.56
N PHE A 67 33.38 17.62 13.97
CA PHE A 67 33.58 17.55 12.53
C PHE A 67 32.82 16.34 11.96
N ASP A 68 32.27 16.51 10.77
CA ASP A 68 31.52 15.51 10.07
C ASP A 68 32.46 14.40 9.59
N LEU A 69 32.12 13.14 9.90
CA LEU A 69 32.85 11.97 9.43
C LEU A 69 32.36 11.55 8.06
N PHE A 70 31.07 11.39 7.91
CA PHE A 70 30.37 11.05 6.67
C PHE A 70 28.87 11.33 6.82
N THR A 71 28.21 11.39 5.68
CA THR A 71 26.75 11.50 5.59
C THR A 71 26.18 10.20 5.05
N SER A 72 25.13 9.69 5.67
CA SER A 72 24.38 8.52 5.23
C SER A 72 22.98 8.94 4.77
N ASP A 73 22.69 8.75 3.49
CA ASP A 73 21.37 8.97 2.90
C ASP A 73 20.70 7.62 2.67
N SER A 74 19.46 7.47 3.12
CA SER A 74 18.72 6.21 2.99
C SER A 74 17.41 6.43 2.24
N GLU A 75 17.12 5.56 1.26
CA GLU A 75 15.88 5.60 0.49
C GLU A 75 15.33 4.20 0.26
N VAL A 76 14.02 4.09 0.15
CA VAL A 76 13.31 2.87 -0.26
C VAL A 76 12.76 3.08 -1.65
N SER A 77 13.08 2.17 -2.57
CA SER A 77 12.58 2.22 -3.94
C SER A 77 11.06 2.01 -3.97
N GLY A 78 10.41 2.50 -5.03
CA GLY A 78 9.02 2.12 -5.32
C GLY A 78 8.94 0.62 -5.63
N PHE A 79 7.95 -0.06 -5.07
CA PHE A 79 7.88 -1.52 -5.12
C PHE A 79 6.51 -2.05 -5.51
N PRO A 80 6.48 -3.03 -6.43
CA PRO A 80 5.31 -3.85 -6.66
C PRO A 80 5.18 -4.91 -5.56
N GLY A 81 3.95 -5.39 -5.38
CA GLY A 81 3.66 -6.48 -4.47
C GLY A 81 2.43 -7.26 -4.91
N ALA A 82 2.09 -8.28 -4.15
CA ALA A 82 0.91 -9.09 -4.33
C ALA A 82 0.07 -9.09 -3.05
N PHE A 83 -1.23 -9.31 -3.19
CA PHE A 83 -2.13 -9.45 -2.06
C PHE A 83 -3.12 -10.58 -2.27
N VAL A 84 -3.60 -11.13 -1.15
CA VAL A 84 -4.77 -12.00 -1.08
C VAL A 84 -5.62 -11.56 0.10
N ARG A 85 -6.96 -11.62 -0.06
CA ARG A 85 -7.93 -11.24 0.98
C ARG A 85 -9.11 -12.18 0.99
N LEU A 86 -9.68 -12.39 2.16
CA LEU A 86 -10.92 -13.10 2.37
C LEU A 86 -11.88 -12.21 3.14
N GLY A 87 -13.04 -11.94 2.55
CA GLY A 87 -14.07 -11.06 3.07
C GLY A 87 -15.33 -11.81 3.46
N TYR A 88 -16.05 -11.23 4.42
CA TYR A 88 -17.36 -11.68 4.85
C TYR A 88 -18.32 -10.51 4.97
N TYR A 89 -19.47 -10.60 4.30
CA TYR A 89 -20.51 -9.56 4.31
C TYR A 89 -21.39 -9.66 5.55
N LEU A 90 -21.22 -8.71 6.48
CA LEU A 90 -22.06 -8.58 7.67
C LEU A 90 -23.45 -8.05 7.35
N SER A 91 -23.53 -7.22 6.34
CA SER A 91 -24.76 -6.67 5.76
C SER A 91 -24.53 -6.42 4.27
N GLU A 92 -25.54 -5.92 3.61
CA GLU A 92 -25.40 -5.51 2.20
C GLU A 92 -24.43 -4.33 2.01
N SER A 93 -24.24 -3.49 3.01
CA SER A 93 -23.40 -2.29 2.94
C SER A 93 -22.09 -2.40 3.73
N VAL A 94 -21.90 -3.45 4.53
CA VAL A 94 -20.71 -3.61 5.38
C VAL A 94 -20.13 -5.00 5.26
N SER A 95 -18.84 -5.07 5.00
CA SER A 95 -18.07 -6.31 5.09
C SER A 95 -16.80 -6.12 5.93
N VAL A 96 -16.24 -7.24 6.37
CA VAL A 96 -14.93 -7.30 7.01
C VAL A 96 -14.03 -8.22 6.21
N GLU A 97 -12.74 -7.90 6.16
CA GLU A 97 -11.76 -8.68 5.42
C GLU A 97 -10.54 -8.98 6.29
N GLY A 98 -10.00 -10.19 6.14
CA GLY A 98 -8.65 -10.53 6.55
C GLY A 98 -7.77 -10.67 5.32
N GLY A 99 -6.52 -10.23 5.39
CA GLY A 99 -5.66 -10.22 4.22
C GLY A 99 -4.19 -10.45 4.55
N PHE A 100 -3.48 -10.76 3.48
CA PHE A 100 -2.03 -10.90 3.47
C PHE A 100 -1.47 -10.16 2.26
N ARG A 101 -0.39 -9.38 2.48
CA ARG A 101 0.37 -8.70 1.43
C ARG A 101 1.83 -9.11 1.48
N TYR A 102 2.42 -9.24 0.30
CA TYR A 102 3.84 -9.51 0.12
C TYR A 102 4.44 -8.57 -0.89
N ALA A 103 5.59 -7.98 -0.56
CA ALA A 103 6.38 -7.14 -1.46
C ALA A 103 7.87 -7.28 -1.19
N ARG A 104 8.71 -6.80 -2.10
CA ARG A 104 10.17 -6.81 -1.98
C ARG A 104 10.74 -5.45 -2.36
N PRO A 105 10.64 -4.43 -1.48
CA PRO A 105 11.33 -3.16 -1.69
C PRO A 105 12.85 -3.35 -1.64
N THR A 106 13.57 -2.43 -2.31
CA THR A 106 15.02 -2.28 -2.17
C THR A 106 15.28 -1.08 -1.28
N LEU A 107 16.06 -1.30 -0.23
CA LEU A 107 16.62 -0.26 0.63
C LEU A 107 17.99 0.10 0.07
N SER A 108 18.19 1.35 -0.31
CA SER A 108 19.46 1.90 -0.76
C SER A 108 20.04 2.81 0.30
N VAL A 109 21.28 2.57 0.71
CA VAL A 109 22.01 3.39 1.66
C VAL A 109 23.25 3.93 0.97
N ARG A 110 23.35 5.25 0.86
CA ARG A 110 24.50 5.94 0.28
C ARG A 110 25.31 6.62 1.39
N LEU A 111 26.60 6.31 1.43
CA LEU A 111 27.58 6.99 2.27
C LEU A 111 28.35 7.98 1.41
N SER A 112 28.42 9.23 1.82
CA SER A 112 29.09 10.32 1.12
C SER A 112 29.76 11.29 2.07
N GLY A 113 30.62 12.16 1.54
CA GLY A 113 31.27 13.22 2.32
C GLY A 113 32.24 12.70 3.38
N ASP A 114 32.94 11.58 3.09
CA ASP A 114 33.94 11.01 4.00
C ASP A 114 35.05 12.01 4.32
N ALA A 115 35.38 12.18 5.61
CA ALA A 115 36.40 13.10 6.09
C ALA A 115 37.81 12.79 5.56
N GLU A 116 38.11 11.55 5.19
CA GLU A 116 39.35 11.10 4.58
C GLU A 116 39.31 11.14 3.05
N SER A 117 38.23 11.70 2.47
CA SER A 117 38.03 11.83 1.02
C SER A 117 37.89 10.47 0.31
N ALA A 118 37.39 9.44 0.98
CA ALA A 118 37.04 8.18 0.35
C ALA A 118 35.90 8.38 -0.68
N PRO A 119 35.87 7.60 -1.76
CA PRO A 119 34.78 7.68 -2.72
C PRO A 119 33.43 7.34 -2.11
N ASP A 120 32.37 7.97 -2.61
CA ASP A 120 31.00 7.63 -2.21
C ASP A 120 30.70 6.14 -2.47
N VAL A 121 30.01 5.51 -1.55
CA VAL A 121 29.62 4.09 -1.62
C VAL A 121 28.11 3.99 -1.48
N THR A 122 27.47 3.21 -2.36
CA THR A 122 26.05 2.86 -2.25
C THR A 122 25.92 1.35 -2.01
N ALA A 123 25.15 0.97 -1.01
CA ALA A 123 24.78 -0.40 -0.72
C ALA A 123 23.28 -0.57 -0.89
N ASP A 124 22.89 -1.58 -1.67
CA ASP A 124 21.49 -1.93 -1.90
C ASP A 124 21.17 -3.24 -1.19
N GLU A 125 20.06 -3.28 -0.48
CA GLU A 125 19.55 -4.44 0.21
C GLU A 125 18.09 -4.70 -0.15
N THR A 126 17.75 -5.95 -0.46
CA THR A 126 16.36 -6.34 -0.69
C THR A 126 15.71 -6.77 0.61
N VAL A 127 14.59 -6.13 0.95
CA VAL A 127 13.81 -6.42 2.17
C VAL A 127 12.54 -7.18 1.78
N SER A 128 12.31 -8.35 2.38
CA SER A 128 11.06 -9.08 2.22
C SER A 128 10.02 -8.55 3.20
N HIS A 129 8.93 -8.02 2.67
CA HIS A 129 7.87 -7.33 3.39
C HIS A 129 6.61 -8.19 3.43
N TYR A 130 6.19 -8.56 4.63
CA TYR A 130 4.99 -9.35 4.91
C TYR A 130 4.04 -8.54 5.77
N LEU A 131 2.79 -8.38 5.33
CA LEU A 131 1.76 -7.71 6.10
C LEU A 131 0.54 -8.60 6.26
N PHE A 132 0.11 -8.81 7.50
CA PHE A 132 -1.14 -9.45 7.86
C PHE A 132 -2.11 -8.36 8.31
N GLU A 133 -3.25 -8.22 7.65
CA GLU A 133 -4.17 -7.10 7.86
C GLU A 133 -5.61 -7.54 8.10
N GLY A 134 -6.35 -6.69 8.81
CA GLY A 134 -7.79 -6.75 8.94
C GLY A 134 -8.41 -5.41 8.56
N SER A 135 -9.53 -5.44 7.84
CA SER A 135 -10.20 -4.24 7.32
C SER A 135 -11.70 -4.33 7.49
N ALA A 136 -12.34 -3.18 7.65
CA ALA A 136 -13.77 -3.02 7.49
C ALA A 136 -14.04 -2.22 6.20
N LEU A 137 -15.05 -2.63 5.44
CA LEU A 137 -15.45 -2.01 4.20
C LEU A 137 -16.88 -1.50 4.30
N TRP A 138 -17.08 -0.29 3.82
CA TRP A 138 -18.40 0.30 3.65
C TRP A 138 -18.72 0.46 2.16
N HIS A 139 -19.66 -0.35 1.66
CA HIS A 139 -20.09 -0.36 0.26
C HIS A 139 -21.13 0.73 0.01
N LEU A 140 -20.83 1.67 -0.85
CA LEU A 140 -21.63 2.85 -1.19
C LEU A 140 -22.63 2.50 -2.30
N ARG A 141 -23.65 1.72 -1.97
CA ARG A 141 -24.60 1.17 -2.96
C ARG A 141 -25.41 2.22 -3.67
N ASP A 142 -25.75 3.31 -2.99
CA ASP A 142 -26.48 4.43 -3.57
C ASP A 142 -25.67 5.16 -4.65
N LEU A 143 -24.34 4.97 -4.65
CA LEU A 143 -23.42 5.50 -5.65
C LEU A 143 -23.02 4.42 -6.70
N SER A 144 -23.72 3.28 -6.73
CA SER A 144 -23.45 2.24 -7.72
C SER A 144 -23.74 2.75 -9.15
N PHE A 145 -22.93 2.33 -10.10
CA PHE A 145 -23.05 2.68 -11.51
C PHE A 145 -22.93 1.44 -12.41
N ALA A 146 -22.90 1.59 -13.71
CA ALA A 146 -22.93 0.49 -14.67
C ALA A 146 -24.07 -0.52 -14.39
N SER A 147 -25.29 0.02 -14.19
CA SER A 147 -26.50 -0.77 -13.88
C SER A 147 -26.37 -1.60 -12.59
N GLY A 148 -25.63 -1.09 -11.59
CA GLY A 148 -25.45 -1.76 -10.31
C GLY A 148 -24.29 -2.76 -10.26
N SER A 149 -23.59 -2.97 -11.38
CA SER A 149 -22.44 -3.88 -11.43
C SER A 149 -21.17 -3.29 -10.79
N ALA A 150 -21.03 -1.97 -10.77
CA ALA A 150 -19.91 -1.28 -10.18
C ALA A 150 -20.33 -0.68 -8.82
N ILE A 151 -19.77 -1.17 -7.75
CA ILE A 151 -20.09 -0.76 -6.38
C ILE A 151 -18.86 -0.10 -5.76
N PRO A 152 -18.86 1.23 -5.58
CA PRO A 152 -17.81 1.92 -4.84
C PRO A 152 -17.84 1.55 -3.36
N TYR A 153 -16.69 1.64 -2.69
CA TYR A 153 -16.60 1.43 -1.25
C TYR A 153 -15.45 2.23 -0.63
N LEU A 154 -15.54 2.41 0.66
CA LEU A 154 -14.46 2.91 1.50
C LEU A 154 -13.98 1.76 2.39
N SER A 155 -12.68 1.67 2.63
CA SER A 155 -12.13 0.70 3.57
C SER A 155 -11.15 1.36 4.53
N GLY A 156 -11.10 0.82 5.74
CA GLY A 156 -10.13 1.19 6.74
C GLY A 156 -9.70 -0.04 7.53
N GLY A 157 -8.44 -0.11 7.86
CA GLY A 157 -7.91 -1.28 8.53
C GLY A 157 -6.56 -1.06 9.18
N ALA A 158 -6.08 -2.12 9.82
CA ALA A 158 -4.78 -2.18 10.45
C ALA A 158 -4.13 -3.55 10.20
N GLY A 159 -2.81 -3.58 10.25
CA GLY A 159 -2.06 -4.79 10.03
C GLY A 159 -0.78 -4.86 10.84
N TYR A 160 -0.28 -6.08 10.99
CA TYR A 160 1.02 -6.41 11.55
C TYR A 160 2.02 -6.59 10.42
N LEU A 161 3.05 -5.74 10.45
CA LEU A 161 4.14 -5.72 9.49
C LEU A 161 5.30 -6.55 10.02
N ARG A 162 5.87 -7.39 9.15
CA ARG A 162 7.11 -8.11 9.39
C ARG A 162 8.04 -7.92 8.19
N GLU A 163 9.23 -7.43 8.44
CA GLU A 163 10.27 -7.19 7.46
C GLU A 163 11.47 -8.09 7.73
N LEU A 164 11.96 -8.74 6.67
CA LEU A 164 13.09 -9.65 6.71
C LEU A 164 14.15 -9.09 5.77
N HIS A 165 15.29 -8.73 6.34
CA HIS A 165 16.45 -8.30 5.61
C HIS A 165 17.13 -9.46 4.87
N GLU A 166 17.94 -9.15 3.87
CA GLU A 166 18.65 -10.14 3.09
C GLU A 166 19.50 -11.04 4.00
N GLY A 167 19.42 -12.36 3.75
CA GLY A 167 20.05 -13.35 4.65
C GLY A 167 19.22 -13.75 5.86
N ASN A 168 18.02 -13.18 6.07
CA ASN A 168 17.09 -13.49 7.16
C ASN A 168 17.68 -13.36 8.58
N GLN A 169 18.73 -12.58 8.76
CA GLN A 169 19.41 -12.40 10.05
C GLN A 169 18.76 -11.30 10.89
N LEU A 170 18.20 -10.28 10.25
CA LEU A 170 17.50 -9.19 10.91
C LEU A 170 16.01 -9.28 10.59
N VAL A 171 15.20 -9.28 11.65
CA VAL A 171 13.73 -9.26 11.57
C VAL A 171 13.22 -8.02 12.27
N GLU A 172 12.55 -7.16 11.53
CA GLU A 172 11.89 -6.00 12.07
C GLU A 172 10.38 -6.17 12.04
N THR A 173 9.70 -5.53 12.97
CA THR A 173 8.25 -5.62 13.09
C THR A 173 7.65 -4.23 13.27
N GLY A 174 6.51 -4.02 12.65
CA GLY A 174 5.81 -2.75 12.70
C GLY A 174 4.31 -2.91 12.65
N GLN A 175 3.66 -1.78 12.53
CA GLN A 175 2.21 -1.69 12.36
C GLN A 175 1.92 -0.84 11.12
N GLU A 176 0.90 -1.23 10.39
CA GLU A 176 0.40 -0.44 9.27
C GLU A 176 -1.09 -0.21 9.44
N TYR A 177 -1.51 1.01 9.21
CA TYR A 177 -2.91 1.43 9.16
C TYR A 177 -3.20 1.91 7.76
N HIS A 178 -4.40 1.65 7.24
CA HIS A 178 -4.75 2.13 5.92
C HIS A 178 -6.18 2.68 5.85
N ALA A 179 -6.36 3.63 4.94
CA ALA A 179 -7.65 4.14 4.52
C ALA A 179 -7.66 4.19 2.98
N LEU A 180 -8.57 3.44 2.37
CA LEU A 180 -8.64 3.26 0.93
C LEU A 180 -10.04 3.58 0.42
N ALA A 181 -10.13 4.02 -0.83
CA ALA A 181 -11.36 4.03 -1.61
C ALA A 181 -11.19 3.06 -2.79
N GLY A 182 -12.23 2.34 -3.11
CA GLY A 182 -12.18 1.36 -4.19
C GLY A 182 -13.50 1.18 -4.91
N VAL A 183 -13.46 0.34 -5.92
CA VAL A 183 -14.62 -0.10 -6.68
C VAL A 183 -14.51 -1.58 -7.00
N ASN A 184 -15.59 -2.32 -6.77
CA ASN A 184 -15.78 -3.68 -7.24
C ASN A 184 -16.68 -3.66 -8.48
N PHE A 185 -16.18 -4.19 -9.60
CA PHE A 185 -16.93 -4.42 -10.82
C PHE A 185 -17.33 -5.88 -10.90
N TRP A 186 -18.58 -6.21 -10.62
CA TRP A 186 -19.09 -7.58 -10.67
C TRP A 186 -19.43 -7.98 -12.11
N LEU A 187 -18.93 -9.13 -12.53
CA LEU A 187 -19.15 -9.70 -13.86
C LEU A 187 -20.16 -10.85 -13.77
N GLY A 188 -21.16 -10.81 -14.62
CA GLY A 188 -22.22 -11.82 -14.64
C GLY A 188 -23.32 -11.56 -13.60
N SER A 189 -24.23 -12.53 -13.47
CA SER A 189 -25.38 -12.52 -12.57
C SER A 189 -25.38 -13.75 -11.65
N GLY A 190 -26.01 -13.64 -10.48
CA GLY A 190 -26.12 -14.74 -9.52
C GLY A 190 -25.21 -14.56 -8.29
N GLN A 191 -25.26 -15.56 -7.40
CA GLN A 191 -24.54 -15.53 -6.12
C GLN A 191 -23.04 -15.81 -6.30
N HIS A 192 -22.67 -16.67 -7.23
CA HIS A 192 -21.29 -17.01 -7.54
C HIS A 192 -20.82 -16.25 -8.76
N ARG A 193 -19.89 -15.31 -8.59
CA ARG A 193 -19.44 -14.47 -9.70
C ARG A 193 -18.05 -13.90 -9.48
N PHE A 194 -17.42 -13.60 -10.58
CA PHE A 194 -16.15 -12.88 -10.60
C PHE A 194 -16.36 -11.36 -10.55
N GLY A 195 -15.37 -10.66 -10.06
CA GLY A 195 -15.27 -9.23 -10.09
C GLY A 195 -13.87 -8.75 -10.41
N LEU A 196 -13.78 -7.49 -10.83
CA LEU A 196 -12.53 -6.74 -10.88
C LEU A 196 -12.55 -5.75 -9.74
N ARG A 197 -11.45 -5.67 -9.01
CA ARG A 197 -11.31 -4.81 -7.84
C ARG A 197 -10.17 -3.84 -8.04
N PHE A 198 -10.44 -2.55 -7.81
CA PHE A 198 -9.45 -1.49 -7.84
C PHE A 198 -9.57 -0.64 -6.60
N GLU A 199 -8.45 -0.34 -5.98
CA GLU A 199 -8.38 0.47 -4.75
C GLU A 199 -7.22 1.44 -4.82
N GLY A 200 -7.35 2.54 -4.11
CA GLY A 200 -6.27 3.48 -3.88
C GLY A 200 -6.51 4.29 -2.62
N GLY A 201 -5.44 4.73 -2.00
CA GLY A 201 -5.52 5.53 -0.79
C GLY A 201 -4.18 5.68 -0.09
N MET A 202 -4.24 5.80 1.22
CA MET A 202 -3.08 6.04 2.06
C MET A 202 -2.87 4.89 3.03
N SER A 203 -1.61 4.51 3.19
CA SER A 203 -1.11 3.64 4.23
C SER A 203 -0.25 4.45 5.18
N ALA A 204 -0.42 4.27 6.47
CA ALA A 204 0.35 4.91 7.53
C ALA A 204 1.12 3.83 8.29
N ARG A 205 2.44 3.88 8.20
CA ARG A 205 3.36 2.90 8.78
C ARG A 205 4.00 3.43 10.04
N LYS A 206 4.14 2.58 11.04
CA LYS A 206 4.84 2.89 12.28
C LYS A 206 5.80 1.75 12.61
N LYS A 207 7.08 2.08 12.88
CA LYS A 207 8.17 1.11 13.06
C LYS A 207 8.49 0.34 11.76
N GLY A 208 9.14 -0.81 11.85
CA GLY A 208 9.79 -1.50 10.76
C GLY A 208 11.25 -1.02 10.68
N PHE A 209 11.82 -0.98 9.50
CA PHE A 209 13.19 -0.49 9.29
C PHE A 209 13.30 1.06 9.34
N ASP A 210 12.23 1.79 9.66
CA ASP A 210 12.31 3.23 9.89
C ASP A 210 12.96 3.50 11.27
N PRO A 211 14.15 4.10 11.34
CA PRO A 211 14.87 4.33 12.60
C PRO A 211 14.13 5.31 13.50
N ASP A 212 13.33 6.18 12.92
CA ASP A 212 12.48 7.11 13.65
C ASP A 212 11.12 6.46 13.89
N ASP A 213 10.67 6.33 15.13
CA ASP A 213 9.32 5.85 15.49
C ASP A 213 8.20 6.77 14.92
N SER A 214 8.47 7.50 13.85
CA SER A 214 7.55 8.42 13.20
C SER A 214 6.49 7.68 12.37
N LEU A 215 5.30 8.28 12.27
CA LEU A 215 4.24 7.77 11.41
C LEU A 215 4.52 8.19 9.96
N ARG A 216 4.82 7.24 9.09
CA ARG A 216 5.08 7.51 7.68
C ARG A 216 3.86 7.21 6.82
N MET A 217 3.41 8.22 6.08
CA MET A 217 2.25 8.14 5.18
C MET A 217 2.70 7.84 3.76
N LEU A 218 2.15 6.79 3.14
CA LEU A 218 2.48 6.35 1.79
C LEU A 218 1.19 6.16 0.97
N PRO A 219 1.11 6.70 -0.25
CA PRO A 219 0.03 6.33 -1.15
C PRO A 219 0.20 4.89 -1.62
N VAL A 220 -0.90 4.16 -1.75
CA VAL A 220 -0.91 2.77 -2.22
C VAL A 220 -2.04 2.57 -3.22
N VAL A 221 -1.80 1.70 -4.21
CA VAL A 221 -2.81 1.31 -5.19
C VAL A 221 -2.84 -0.21 -5.32
N PHE A 222 -4.04 -0.74 -5.57
CA PHE A 222 -4.28 -2.17 -5.74
C PHE A 222 -5.14 -2.42 -6.97
N GLY A 223 -4.87 -3.53 -7.64
CA GLY A 223 -5.69 -4.02 -8.73
C GLY A 223 -5.73 -5.55 -8.72
N GLY A 224 -6.91 -6.11 -8.90
CA GLY A 224 -7.03 -7.57 -8.82
C GLY A 224 -8.38 -8.09 -9.26
N VAL A 225 -8.56 -9.38 -9.01
CA VAL A 225 -9.80 -10.10 -9.24
C VAL A 225 -10.40 -10.50 -7.91
N SER A 226 -11.73 -10.57 -7.86
CA SER A 226 -12.46 -11.09 -6.73
C SER A 226 -13.44 -12.17 -7.19
N TYR A 227 -13.80 -13.04 -6.27
CA TYR A 227 -14.80 -14.08 -6.45
C TYR A 227 -15.75 -14.09 -5.25
N LEU A 228 -17.04 -13.99 -5.55
CA LEU A 228 -18.13 -14.03 -4.56
C LEU A 228 -18.71 -15.44 -4.52
N PHE A 229 -18.94 -15.97 -3.30
CA PHE A 229 -19.50 -17.31 -3.09
C PHE A 229 -20.35 -17.39 -1.83
#